data_fd6bcd38f3f73d1a20efde5abb9e41d8
#
_entry.id   fd6bcd38f3f73d1a20efde5abb9e41d8
#
_cell.length_a   1.000
_cell.length_b   1.000
_cell.length_c   1.000
_cell.angle_alpha   90.00
_cell.angle_beta   90.00
_cell.angle_gamma   90.00
#
_symmetry.space_group_name_H-M   'P 1'
#
loop_
_entity.id
_entity.type
_entity.pdbx_description
1 polymer ?
#
loop_
_entity_poly.entity_id
_entity_poly.type
_entity_poly.pdbx_seq_one_letter_code
_entity_poly.pdbx_strand_id
1 'polypeptide(L)'
;MSKNIVMIGAGVANVNAATKLVDNGFKGNITIIDMGKDPYLRPYEEVMTGYLGAGGWSDGKLTYSTQIGGQLSKYVGDEKAMELMKQVVDNFERFHPHPEQIVLSSP
;
A
#
# COMPACT_ATOMS: atom_id res chain seq x y z
N MET A 1 -26.52 10.21 4.11
CA MET A 1 -26.42 9.23 2.99
C MET A 1 -25.08 8.54 3.02
N SER A 2 -25.05 7.24 3.00
CA SER A 2 -23.79 6.52 2.88
C SER A 2 -23.27 6.63 1.46
N LYS A 3 -21.95 6.71 1.33
CA LYS A 3 -21.27 6.72 0.03
C LYS A 3 -20.72 5.34 -0.27
N ASN A 4 -20.61 5.01 -1.55
CA ASN A 4 -20.00 3.77 -2.00
C ASN A 4 -18.77 4.12 -2.83
N ILE A 5 -17.65 3.48 -2.51
CA ILE A 5 -16.40 3.61 -3.27
C ILE A 5 -16.06 2.25 -3.85
N VAL A 6 -15.79 2.22 -5.14
CA VAL A 6 -15.28 1.02 -5.82
C VAL A 6 -13.87 1.32 -6.28
N MET A 7 -12.93 0.48 -5.85
CA MET A 7 -11.52 0.58 -6.24
C MET A 7 -11.19 -0.57 -7.19
N ILE A 8 -10.66 -0.23 -8.35
CA ILE A 8 -10.24 -1.23 -9.33
C ILE A 8 -8.75 -1.50 -9.11
N GLY A 9 -8.46 -2.72 -8.70
CA GLY A 9 -7.12 -3.14 -8.32
C GLY A 9 -6.90 -3.09 -6.82
N ALA A 10 -6.31 -4.15 -6.27
CA ALA A 10 -5.98 -4.27 -4.85
C ALA A 10 -4.47 -4.15 -4.62
N GLY A 11 -3.82 -3.29 -5.41
CA GLY A 11 -2.40 -3.01 -5.23
C GLY A 11 -2.13 -2.16 -3.99
N VAL A 12 -0.85 -1.89 -3.73
CA VAL A 12 -0.41 -1.15 -2.54
C VAL A 12 -1.09 0.23 -2.45
N ALA A 13 -1.25 0.92 -3.57
CA ALA A 13 -1.85 2.26 -3.58
C ALA A 13 -3.31 2.23 -3.10
N ASN A 14 -4.14 1.38 -3.68
CA ASN A 14 -5.55 1.31 -3.31
C ASN A 14 -5.75 0.74 -1.90
N VAL A 15 -4.95 -0.22 -1.50
CA VAL A 15 -5.03 -0.77 -0.13
C VAL A 15 -4.69 0.32 0.89
N ASN A 16 -3.66 1.12 0.65
CA ASN A 16 -3.32 2.23 1.54
C ASN A 16 -4.40 3.32 1.54
N ALA A 17 -4.98 3.62 0.37
CA ALA A 17 -6.08 4.59 0.27
C ALA A 17 -7.30 4.12 1.07
N ALA A 18 -7.67 2.85 0.95
CA ALA A 18 -8.79 2.28 1.70
C ALA A 18 -8.52 2.33 3.21
N THR A 19 -7.30 1.98 3.62
CA THR A 19 -6.89 2.04 5.03
C THR A 19 -7.02 3.47 5.57
N LYS A 20 -6.57 4.46 4.80
CA LYS A 20 -6.66 5.87 5.19
C LYS A 20 -8.10 6.33 5.33
N LEU A 21 -8.97 5.93 4.42
CA LEU A 21 -10.40 6.25 4.49
C LEU A 21 -11.03 5.67 5.77
N VAL A 22 -10.76 4.41 6.07
CA VAL A 22 -11.28 3.76 7.28
C VAL A 22 -10.73 4.44 8.54
N ASP A 23 -9.44 4.69 8.60
CA ASP A 23 -8.80 5.32 9.75
C ASP A 23 -9.32 6.74 10.00
N ASN A 24 -9.74 7.43 8.94
CA ASN A 24 -10.34 8.76 9.05
C ASN A 24 -11.86 8.75 9.25
N GLY A 25 -12.44 7.60 9.53
CA GLY A 25 -13.85 7.50 9.90
C GLY A 25 -14.83 7.46 8.73
N PHE A 26 -14.39 7.00 7.56
CA PHE A 26 -15.31 6.84 6.41
C PHE A 26 -16.47 5.91 6.79
N LYS A 27 -17.69 6.33 6.51
CA LYS A 27 -18.92 5.64 6.95
C LYS A 27 -19.65 4.90 5.83
N GLY A 28 -19.11 4.87 4.63
CA GLY A 28 -19.71 4.16 3.49
C GLY A 28 -19.16 2.75 3.31
N ASN A 29 -19.40 2.22 2.13
CA ASN A 29 -18.88 0.91 1.72
C ASN A 29 -17.69 1.11 0.79
N ILE A 30 -16.65 0.32 1.00
CA ILE A 30 -15.49 0.26 0.11
C ILE A 30 -15.43 -1.15 -0.47
N THR A 31 -15.49 -1.22 -1.79
CA THR A 31 -15.35 -2.49 -2.52
C THR A 31 -14.08 -2.42 -3.35
N ILE A 32 -13.21 -3.38 -3.18
CA ILE A 32 -11.97 -3.48 -3.95
C ILE A 32 -12.07 -4.69 -4.87
N ILE A 33 -11.86 -4.50 -6.17
CA ILE A 33 -11.96 -5.55 -7.17
C ILE A 33 -10.57 -5.78 -7.74
N ASP A 34 -10.14 -7.04 -7.77
CA ASP A 34 -8.86 -7.43 -8.33
C ASP A 34 -8.99 -8.71 -9.15
N MET A 35 -8.15 -8.85 -10.17
CA MET A 35 -8.17 -10.00 -11.04
C MET A 35 -7.41 -11.21 -10.49
N GLY A 36 -6.59 -11.02 -9.46
CA GLY A 36 -5.74 -12.06 -8.93
C GLY A 36 -6.44 -12.97 -7.94
N LYS A 37 -5.83 -14.11 -7.70
CA LYS A 37 -6.31 -15.09 -6.74
C LYS A 37 -6.03 -14.61 -5.32
N ASP A 38 -6.72 -15.25 -4.37
CA ASP A 38 -6.42 -15.08 -2.95
C ASP A 38 -4.91 -15.29 -2.70
N PRO A 39 -4.27 -14.47 -1.85
CA PRO A 39 -2.83 -14.59 -1.60
C PRO A 39 -2.35 -15.99 -1.25
N TYR A 40 -3.15 -16.74 -0.51
CA TYR A 40 -2.79 -18.10 -0.09
C TYR A 40 -2.96 -19.15 -1.20
N LEU A 41 -3.67 -18.78 -2.28
CA LEU A 41 -3.90 -19.67 -3.43
C LEU A 41 -3.10 -19.24 -4.67
N ARG A 42 -2.33 -18.19 -4.56
CA ARG A 42 -1.64 -17.56 -5.68
C ARG A 42 -0.30 -18.26 -5.94
N PRO A 43 -0.13 -18.88 -7.13
CA PRO A 43 1.15 -19.52 -7.45
C PRO A 43 2.25 -18.48 -7.69
N TYR A 44 3.50 -18.95 -7.66
CA TYR A 44 4.67 -18.07 -7.82
C TYR A 44 4.61 -17.24 -9.11
N GLU A 45 4.14 -17.80 -10.22
CA GLU A 45 4.05 -17.11 -11.51
C GLU A 45 3.02 -15.98 -11.52
N GLU A 46 2.14 -15.94 -10.54
CA GLU A 46 1.06 -14.95 -10.44
C GLU A 46 1.25 -13.98 -9.29
N VAL A 47 2.46 -13.87 -8.72
CA VAL A 47 2.71 -13.03 -7.54
C VAL A 47 2.48 -11.54 -7.79
N MET A 48 2.53 -11.10 -9.05
CA MET A 48 2.30 -9.70 -9.41
C MET A 48 0.83 -9.31 -9.41
N THR A 49 -0.09 -10.27 -9.35
CA THR A 49 -1.53 -10.04 -9.40
C THR A 49 -2.17 -10.29 -8.04
N GLY A 50 -3.31 -9.65 -7.80
CA GLY A 50 -4.06 -9.88 -6.57
C GLY A 50 -3.72 -8.89 -5.46
N TYR A 51 -4.18 -9.20 -4.27
CA TYR A 51 -4.07 -8.33 -3.10
C TYR A 51 -2.60 -8.00 -2.79
N LEU A 52 -2.33 -6.71 -2.70
CA LEU A 52 -1.00 -6.11 -2.51
C LEU A 52 -0.01 -6.37 -3.65
N GLY A 53 -0.39 -7.12 -4.71
CA GLY A 53 0.50 -7.45 -5.81
C GLY A 53 1.78 -8.10 -5.31
N ALA A 54 2.91 -7.80 -5.96
CA ALA A 54 4.21 -8.31 -5.53
C ALA A 54 4.61 -7.82 -4.13
N GLY A 55 4.07 -6.69 -3.70
CA GLY A 55 4.32 -6.15 -2.35
C GLY A 55 3.88 -7.09 -1.23
N GLY A 56 2.87 -7.91 -1.48
CA GLY A 56 2.40 -8.90 -0.52
C GLY A 56 3.37 -10.08 -0.34
N TRP A 57 4.38 -10.18 -1.21
CA TRP A 57 5.41 -11.23 -1.16
C TRP A 57 6.80 -10.65 -0.92
N SER A 58 6.87 -9.39 -0.49
CA SER A 58 8.11 -8.71 -0.20
C SER A 58 8.83 -9.31 1.01
N ASP A 59 10.16 -9.19 1.01
CA ASP A 59 10.98 -9.55 2.16
C ASP A 59 11.04 -8.45 3.23
N GLY A 60 10.23 -7.41 3.08
CA GLY A 60 10.15 -6.32 4.04
C GLY A 60 11.12 -5.16 3.79
N LYS A 61 11.79 -5.14 2.65
CA LYS A 61 12.65 -4.01 2.29
C LYS A 61 11.82 -2.90 1.66
N LEU A 62 11.85 -1.73 2.27
CA LEU A 62 11.13 -0.56 1.79
C LEU A 62 12.12 0.57 1.51
N THR A 63 12.04 1.16 0.32
CA THR A 63 12.83 2.35 0.00
C THR A 63 12.08 3.59 0.50
N TYR A 64 12.73 4.32 1.40
CA TYR A 64 12.17 5.51 2.03
C TYR A 64 12.96 6.74 1.59
N SER A 65 12.66 7.24 0.40
CA SER A 65 13.38 8.36 -0.22
C SER A 65 12.56 8.98 -1.35
N THR A 66 12.66 10.29 -1.51
CA THR A 66 12.09 11.01 -2.65
C THR A 66 12.97 10.91 -3.90
N GLN A 67 14.14 10.30 -3.79
CA GLN A 67 15.10 10.19 -4.90
C GLN A 67 14.94 8.92 -5.72
N ILE A 68 14.16 7.96 -5.22
CA ILE A 68 13.95 6.67 -5.87
C ILE A 68 12.46 6.42 -6.05
N GLY A 69 12.10 5.92 -7.22
CA GLY A 69 10.71 5.70 -7.60
C GLY A 69 10.04 7.02 -7.96
N GLY A 70 8.96 7.03 -8.60
CA GLY A 70 8.08 8.12 -8.92
C GLY A 70 8.60 9.56 -8.85
N GLN A 71 7.68 10.48 -8.95
CA GLN A 71 7.97 11.92 -8.94
C GLN A 71 7.02 12.66 -7.99
N LEU A 72 6.62 12.03 -6.90
CA LEU A 72 5.64 12.58 -5.99
C LEU A 72 6.05 13.96 -5.46
N SER A 73 7.34 14.14 -5.18
CA SER A 73 7.85 15.42 -4.66
C SER A 73 7.64 16.59 -5.62
N LYS A 74 7.56 16.35 -6.93
CA LYS A 74 7.26 17.39 -7.90
C LYS A 74 5.85 17.96 -7.75
N TYR A 75 4.93 17.16 -7.22
CA TYR A 75 3.53 17.56 -7.09
C TYR A 75 3.20 18.10 -5.70
N VAL A 76 3.83 17.57 -4.66
CA VAL A 76 3.47 17.91 -3.28
C VAL A 76 4.62 18.48 -2.46
N GLY A 77 5.85 18.52 -3.01
CA GLY A 77 7.05 18.92 -2.30
C GLY A 77 7.66 17.77 -1.52
N ASP A 78 8.96 17.90 -1.17
CA ASP A 78 9.70 16.83 -0.49
C ASP A 78 9.14 16.52 0.89
N GLU A 79 8.84 17.55 1.68
CA GLU A 79 8.34 17.37 3.03
C GLU A 79 7.04 16.57 3.04
N LYS A 80 6.07 16.96 2.21
CA LYS A 80 4.79 16.27 2.12
C LYS A 80 4.95 14.86 1.55
N ALA A 81 5.83 14.68 0.57
CA ALA A 81 6.10 13.37 0.01
C ALA A 81 6.65 12.42 1.07
N MET A 82 7.61 12.87 1.89
CA MET A 82 8.16 12.06 2.98
C MET A 82 7.11 11.74 4.05
N GLU A 83 6.24 12.70 4.37
CA GLU A 83 5.13 12.49 5.30
C GLU A 83 4.20 11.38 4.80
N LEU A 84 3.83 11.42 3.51
CA LEU A 84 2.96 10.41 2.91
C LEU A 84 3.62 9.04 2.86
N MET A 85 4.90 8.99 2.52
CA MET A 85 5.67 7.74 2.55
C MET A 85 5.72 7.15 3.96
N LYS A 86 5.88 7.99 4.99
CA LYS A 86 5.89 7.55 6.38
C LYS A 86 4.57 6.90 6.77
N GLN A 87 3.45 7.42 6.28
CA GLN A 87 2.14 6.82 6.54
C GLN A 87 2.05 5.42 5.94
N VAL A 88 2.61 5.22 4.74
CA VAL A 88 2.66 3.89 4.12
C VAL A 88 3.55 2.93 4.91
N VAL A 89 4.72 3.39 5.33
CA VAL A 89 5.62 2.59 6.17
C VAL A 89 4.92 2.18 7.47
N ASP A 90 4.23 3.14 8.11
CA ASP A 90 3.52 2.87 9.36
C ASP A 90 2.42 1.81 9.16
N ASN A 91 1.74 1.81 8.01
CA ASN A 91 0.75 0.78 7.70
C ASN A 91 1.40 -0.59 7.54
N PHE A 92 2.54 -0.68 6.85
CA PHE A 92 3.25 -1.94 6.74
C PHE A 92 3.68 -2.46 8.11
N GLU A 93 4.24 -1.61 8.96
CA GLU A 93 4.63 -2.00 10.32
C GLU A 93 3.44 -2.46 11.15
N ARG A 94 2.31 -1.76 11.03
CA ARG A 94 1.10 -2.07 11.80
C ARG A 94 0.51 -3.43 11.47
N PHE A 95 0.54 -3.81 10.19
CA PHE A 95 -0.11 -5.03 9.72
C PHE A 95 0.83 -6.20 9.47
N HIS A 96 2.13 -5.97 9.46
CA HIS A 96 3.10 -7.05 9.24
C HIS A 96 3.17 -7.95 10.48
N PRO A 97 3.12 -9.28 10.33
CA PRO A 97 3.22 -10.17 11.49
C PRO A 97 4.58 -10.10 12.21
N HIS A 98 5.62 -9.65 11.51
CA HIS A 98 6.97 -9.50 12.02
C HIS A 98 7.53 -8.13 11.66
N PRO A 99 7.02 -7.02 12.27
CA PRO A 99 7.43 -5.67 11.89
C PRO A 99 8.92 -5.39 12.08
N GLU A 100 9.60 -6.16 12.97
CA GLU A 100 11.04 -6.05 13.17
C GLU A 100 11.85 -6.47 11.93
N GLN A 101 11.24 -7.16 10.98
CA GLN A 101 11.87 -7.57 9.73
C GLN A 101 11.81 -6.49 8.64
N ILE A 102 11.05 -5.42 8.88
CA ILE A 102 10.94 -4.32 7.91
C ILE A 102 12.22 -3.48 7.97
N VAL A 103 12.85 -3.31 6.83
CA VAL A 103 14.09 -2.54 6.69
C VAL A 103 13.85 -1.34 5.79
N LEU A 104 14.14 -0.15 6.28
CA LEU A 104 14.08 1.07 5.47
C LEU A 104 15.43 1.34 4.87
N SER A 105 15.46 1.61 3.57
CA SER A 105 16.67 1.99 2.87
C SER A 105 16.52 3.35 2.20
N SER A 106 17.63 4.07 2.08
CA SER A 106 17.71 5.30 1.30
C SER A 106 18.99 5.27 0.45
N PRO A 107 19.04 6.03 -0.64
CA PRO A 107 20.26 6.09 -1.45
C PRO A 107 21.41 6.69 -0.66
#